data_3e6cda7e213661fc96c4fed9a798a759
#
_entry.id   3e6cda7e213661fc96c4fed9a798a759
#
_cell.length_a   1.000
_cell.length_b   1.000
_cell.length_c   1.000
_cell.angle_alpha   90.00
_cell.angle_beta   90.00
_cell.angle_gamma   90.00
#
_symmetry.space_group_name_H-M   'P 1'
#
loop_
_entity.id
_entity.type
_entity.pdbx_description
1 polymer ?
#
loop_
_entity_poly.entity_id
_entity_poly.type
_entity_poly.pdbx_seq_one_letter_code
_entity_poly.pdbx_strand_id
1 'polypeptide(L)'
;NCLKRNPKEFVREFLPASQTASILREIMELCPDKQFIFTVSPIRHFKDGAHGNQLSKASLLLGIEEALAATPVDLSMNPRYTADYFPAYEIVMDELRDYRFYAEDMCHPTQQTADYICERFLDWALPTDEHDTLKENIRAFRHGCHIAK
;
A
#
# COMPACT_ATOMS: atom_id res chain seq x y z
N ASN A 1 -1.04 -16.32 -1.87
CA ASN A 1 -0.36 -16.07 -3.13
C ASN A 1 -0.90 -17.00 -4.22
N CYS A 2 -1.77 -16.49 -5.08
CA CYS A 2 -2.44 -17.23 -6.16
C CYS A 2 -1.44 -17.91 -7.13
N LEU A 3 -0.24 -17.35 -7.28
CA LEU A 3 0.79 -17.89 -8.18
C LEU A 3 1.36 -19.25 -7.73
N LYS A 4 1.17 -19.61 -6.45
CA LYS A 4 1.61 -20.90 -5.88
C LYS A 4 0.54 -21.99 -5.98
N ARG A 5 -0.65 -21.66 -6.50
CA ARG A 5 -1.76 -22.59 -6.68
C ARG A 5 -2.02 -22.86 -8.16
N ASN A 6 -2.83 -23.88 -8.45
CA ASN A 6 -3.19 -24.22 -9.82
C ASN A 6 -3.91 -23.03 -10.48
N PRO A 7 -3.41 -22.51 -11.62
CA PRO A 7 -4.02 -21.36 -12.30
C PRO A 7 -5.50 -21.59 -12.70
N LYS A 8 -5.94 -22.84 -12.87
CA LYS A 8 -7.32 -23.19 -13.18
C LYS A 8 -8.32 -22.92 -12.06
N GLU A 9 -7.82 -22.68 -10.85
CA GLU A 9 -8.65 -22.35 -9.68
C GLU A 9 -9.06 -20.87 -9.65
N PHE A 10 -8.51 -20.04 -10.55
CA PHE A 10 -8.70 -18.59 -10.53
C PHE A 10 -9.18 -18.07 -11.87
N VAL A 11 -10.14 -17.16 -11.80
CA VAL A 11 -10.52 -16.28 -12.92
C VAL A 11 -9.86 -14.92 -12.66
N ARG A 12 -9.27 -14.34 -13.71
CA ARG A 12 -8.67 -13.01 -13.66
C ARG A 12 -9.50 -12.05 -14.50
N GLU A 13 -9.88 -10.96 -13.88
CA GLU A 13 -10.55 -9.84 -14.54
C GLU A 13 -9.75 -8.56 -14.34
N PHE A 14 -9.77 -7.69 -15.34
CA PHE A 14 -9.33 -6.32 -15.21
C PHE A 14 -10.50 -5.47 -14.71
N LEU A 15 -10.33 -4.86 -13.55
CA LEU A 15 -11.34 -3.98 -12.97
C LEU A 15 -11.07 -2.54 -13.42
N PRO A 16 -12.05 -1.83 -14.02
CA PRO A 16 -11.95 -0.41 -14.28
C PRO A 16 -11.93 0.39 -12.96
N ALA A 17 -11.42 1.63 -13.02
CA ALA A 17 -11.28 2.48 -11.83
C ALA A 17 -12.60 2.67 -11.06
N SER A 18 -13.71 2.89 -11.75
CA SER A 18 -15.02 3.06 -11.12
C SER A 18 -15.49 1.82 -10.35
N GLN A 19 -15.19 0.61 -10.85
CA GLN A 19 -15.52 -0.61 -10.15
C GLN A 19 -14.60 -0.83 -8.95
N THR A 20 -13.30 -0.51 -9.09
CA THR A 20 -12.36 -0.49 -7.96
C THR A 20 -12.86 0.46 -6.88
N ALA A 21 -13.27 1.68 -7.23
CA ALA A 21 -13.82 2.66 -6.29
C ALA A 21 -15.07 2.14 -5.58
N SER A 22 -15.98 1.47 -6.30
CA SER A 22 -17.19 0.89 -5.72
C SER A 22 -16.86 -0.16 -4.67
N ILE A 23 -15.95 -1.09 -4.98
CA ILE A 23 -15.52 -2.14 -4.05
C ILE A 23 -14.87 -1.54 -2.80
N LEU A 24 -14.01 -0.52 -2.96
CA LEU A 24 -13.37 0.12 -1.82
C LEU A 24 -14.38 0.81 -0.90
N ARG A 25 -15.40 1.47 -1.47
CA ARG A 25 -16.49 2.08 -0.68
C ARG A 25 -17.28 1.02 0.08
N GLU A 26 -17.63 -0.10 -0.55
CA GLU A 26 -18.31 -1.22 0.11
C GLU A 26 -17.48 -1.75 1.29
N ILE A 27 -16.16 -1.90 1.14
CA ILE A 27 -15.26 -2.33 2.22
C ILE A 27 -15.29 -1.33 3.38
N MET A 28 -15.22 -0.03 3.10
CA MET A 28 -15.28 1.02 4.12
C MET A 28 -16.62 1.03 4.85
N GLU A 29 -17.72 0.84 4.15
CA GLU A 29 -19.06 0.77 4.72
C GLU A 29 -19.27 -0.47 5.63
N LEU A 30 -18.65 -1.60 5.28
CA LEU A 30 -18.68 -2.82 6.10
C LEU A 30 -17.91 -2.68 7.42
N CYS A 31 -16.98 -1.75 7.50
CA CYS A 31 -16.12 -1.53 8.66
C CYS A 31 -16.14 -0.05 9.12
N PRO A 32 -17.30 0.47 9.57
CA PRO A 32 -17.49 1.91 9.77
C PRO A 32 -16.65 2.51 10.92
N ASP A 33 -16.15 1.69 11.83
CA ASP A 33 -15.35 2.15 12.99
C ASP A 33 -13.83 2.01 12.75
N LYS A 34 -13.42 1.87 11.49
CA LYS A 34 -12.01 1.68 11.14
C LYS A 34 -11.43 2.88 10.42
N GLN A 35 -10.14 3.11 10.67
CA GLN A 35 -9.31 3.94 9.82
C GLN A 35 -8.76 3.09 8.68
N PHE A 36 -8.88 3.59 7.46
CA PHE A 36 -8.36 2.95 6.26
C PHE A 36 -7.15 3.71 5.76
N ILE A 37 -6.10 2.99 5.44
CA ILE A 37 -4.95 3.51 4.73
C ILE A 37 -4.79 2.67 3.47
N PHE A 38 -5.07 3.28 2.33
CA PHE A 38 -4.87 2.64 1.03
C PHE A 38 -3.46 2.90 0.51
N THR A 39 -2.93 1.92 -0.20
CA THR A 39 -1.66 2.07 -0.90
C THR A 39 -1.64 1.16 -2.13
N VAL A 40 -0.90 1.56 -3.16
CA VAL A 40 -0.64 0.72 -4.33
C VAL A 40 0.75 0.12 -4.22
N SER A 41 0.83 -1.21 -4.30
CA SER A 41 2.12 -1.91 -4.23
C SER A 41 3.02 -1.59 -5.42
N PRO A 42 4.33 -1.35 -5.22
CA PRO A 42 5.29 -1.17 -6.30
C PRO A 42 5.70 -2.48 -7.01
N ILE A 43 5.25 -3.64 -6.53
CA ILE A 43 5.54 -4.93 -7.18
C ILE A 43 5.06 -4.92 -8.63
N ARG A 44 5.86 -5.48 -9.53
CA ARG A 44 5.55 -5.57 -10.96
C ARG A 44 4.84 -6.87 -11.31
N HIS A 45 3.90 -6.81 -12.24
CA HIS A 45 3.14 -7.95 -12.74
C HIS A 45 3.56 -8.29 -14.17
N PHE A 46 4.71 -8.96 -14.33
CA PHE A 46 5.28 -9.29 -15.63
C PHE A 46 4.41 -10.13 -16.55
N LYS A 47 3.52 -10.96 -15.98
CA LYS A 47 2.56 -11.75 -16.79
C LYS A 47 1.62 -10.89 -17.63
N ASP A 48 1.36 -9.66 -17.20
CA ASP A 48 0.48 -8.72 -17.88
C ASP A 48 1.25 -7.85 -18.91
N GLY A 49 2.57 -8.03 -18.98
CA GLY A 49 3.47 -7.16 -19.72
C GLY A 49 3.57 -5.77 -19.11
N ALA A 50 4.48 -4.95 -19.63
CA ALA A 50 4.73 -3.60 -19.09
C ALA A 50 3.48 -2.71 -19.17
N HIS A 51 2.76 -2.75 -20.30
CA HIS A 51 1.56 -1.95 -20.51
C HIS A 51 0.40 -2.39 -19.60
N GLY A 52 0.12 -3.70 -19.53
CA GLY A 52 -0.95 -4.24 -18.68
C GLY A 52 -0.68 -3.97 -17.18
N ASN A 53 0.59 -4.08 -16.75
CA ASN A 53 0.97 -3.68 -15.40
C ASN A 53 0.65 -2.21 -15.11
N GLN A 54 0.97 -1.29 -16.03
CA GLN A 54 0.68 0.14 -15.83
C GLN A 54 -0.82 0.42 -15.83
N LEU A 55 -1.59 -0.22 -16.71
CA LEU A 55 -3.05 -0.08 -16.71
C LEU A 55 -3.66 -0.54 -15.38
N SER A 56 -3.18 -1.66 -14.84
CA SER A 56 -3.64 -2.15 -13.54
C SER A 56 -3.30 -1.18 -12.40
N LYS A 57 -2.10 -0.59 -12.39
CA LYS A 57 -1.72 0.42 -11.40
C LYS A 57 -2.57 1.69 -11.55
N ALA A 58 -2.76 2.16 -12.78
CA ALA A 58 -3.60 3.34 -13.05
C ALA A 58 -5.05 3.13 -12.59
N SER A 59 -5.63 1.94 -12.84
CA SER A 59 -6.97 1.61 -12.38
C SER A 59 -7.09 1.63 -10.86
N LEU A 60 -6.07 1.11 -10.14
CA LEU A 60 -6.04 1.16 -8.67
C LEU A 60 -5.91 2.58 -8.15
N LEU A 61 -4.98 3.38 -8.70
CA LEU A 61 -4.75 4.77 -8.30
C LEU A 61 -6.01 5.62 -8.49
N LEU A 62 -6.59 5.58 -9.69
CA LEU A 62 -7.81 6.33 -9.98
C LEU A 62 -9.01 5.83 -9.16
N GLY A 63 -9.12 4.52 -8.93
CA GLY A 63 -10.19 3.95 -8.13
C GLY A 63 -10.10 4.33 -6.65
N ILE A 64 -8.89 4.40 -6.09
CA ILE A 64 -8.67 4.90 -4.73
C ILE A 64 -9.05 6.38 -4.65
N GLU A 65 -8.56 7.20 -5.57
CA GLU A 65 -8.87 8.64 -5.61
C GLU A 65 -10.38 8.89 -5.69
N GLU A 66 -11.09 8.18 -6.58
CA GLU A 66 -12.54 8.28 -6.70
C GLU A 66 -13.28 7.81 -5.43
N ALA A 67 -12.77 6.77 -4.76
CA ALA A 67 -13.35 6.28 -3.51
C ALA A 67 -13.17 7.31 -2.38
N LEU A 68 -12.00 7.91 -2.25
CA LEU A 68 -11.70 8.93 -1.24
C LEU A 68 -12.46 10.22 -1.49
N ALA A 69 -12.57 10.69 -2.75
CA ALA A 69 -13.31 11.89 -3.09
C ALA A 69 -14.81 11.81 -2.79
N ALA A 70 -15.39 10.62 -2.82
CA ALA A 70 -16.78 10.38 -2.48
C ALA A 70 -17.03 10.22 -0.98
N THR A 71 -15.98 10.13 -0.17
CA THR A 71 -16.08 10.06 1.30
C THR A 71 -16.47 11.45 1.82
N PRO A 72 -17.61 11.60 2.52
CA PRO A 72 -18.05 12.92 2.98
C PRO A 72 -17.04 13.51 3.96
N VAL A 73 -16.43 14.63 3.60
CA VAL A 73 -15.59 15.45 4.49
C VAL A 73 -16.46 16.35 5.39
N ASP A 74 -17.68 15.95 5.66
CA ASP A 74 -18.54 16.68 6.58
C ASP A 74 -18.12 16.37 8.02
N LEU A 75 -17.21 17.16 8.54
CA LEU A 75 -16.74 17.12 9.93
C LEU A 75 -17.87 17.35 10.96
N SER A 76 -19.06 17.78 10.51
CA SER A 76 -20.23 17.98 11.37
C SER A 76 -21.08 16.72 11.55
N MET A 77 -20.98 15.78 10.60
CA MET A 77 -21.56 14.46 10.68
C MET A 77 -20.43 13.48 10.97
N ASN A 78 -20.30 13.07 12.22
CA ASN A 78 -19.31 12.08 12.71
C ASN A 78 -18.95 11.07 11.61
N PRO A 79 -17.79 11.22 10.93
CA PRO A 79 -17.47 10.34 9.80
C PRO A 79 -17.41 8.93 10.34
N ARG A 80 -18.20 8.02 9.79
CA ARG A 80 -18.25 6.62 10.23
C ARG A 80 -16.89 5.94 10.08
N TYR A 81 -16.02 6.47 9.21
CA TYR A 81 -14.66 6.00 8.99
C TYR A 81 -13.80 7.16 8.47
N THR A 82 -12.49 7.04 8.65
CA THR A 82 -11.49 7.91 7.99
C THR A 82 -10.72 7.07 6.98
N ALA A 83 -10.39 7.66 5.84
CA ALA A 83 -9.66 6.98 4.80
C ALA A 83 -8.61 7.90 4.17
N ASP A 84 -7.39 7.38 4.05
CA ASP A 84 -6.23 8.09 3.52
C ASP A 84 -5.49 7.24 2.47
N TYR A 85 -4.64 7.89 1.68
CA TYR A 85 -3.75 7.23 0.74
C TYR A 85 -2.28 7.46 1.10
N PHE A 86 -1.52 6.37 1.21
CA PHE A 86 -0.06 6.43 1.36
C PHE A 86 0.61 6.04 0.04
N PRO A 87 1.49 6.90 -0.55
CA PRO A 87 1.98 6.77 -1.92
C PRO A 87 3.18 5.82 -2.07
N ALA A 88 3.06 4.55 -1.62
CA ALA A 88 4.17 3.59 -1.68
C ALA A 88 4.61 3.27 -3.12
N TYR A 89 3.69 3.27 -4.09
CA TYR A 89 4.00 3.08 -5.50
C TYR A 89 4.81 4.25 -6.04
N GLU A 90 4.39 5.47 -5.79
CA GLU A 90 5.02 6.70 -6.27
C GLU A 90 6.40 6.90 -5.63
N ILE A 91 6.57 6.55 -4.35
CA ILE A 91 7.90 6.58 -3.69
C ILE A 91 8.90 5.76 -4.50
N VAL A 92 8.55 4.56 -4.95
CA VAL A 92 9.46 3.72 -5.73
C VAL A 92 9.61 4.22 -7.16
N MET A 93 8.50 4.61 -7.80
CA MET A 93 8.50 4.94 -9.23
C MET A 93 9.01 6.35 -9.51
N ASP A 94 8.88 7.27 -8.58
CA ASP A 94 9.17 8.67 -8.79
C ASP A 94 10.29 9.21 -7.89
N GLU A 95 10.30 8.89 -6.61
CA GLU A 95 11.33 9.33 -5.67
C GLU A 95 12.62 8.51 -5.81
N LEU A 96 12.55 7.17 -5.80
CA LEU A 96 13.71 6.28 -5.91
C LEU A 96 14.17 6.06 -7.37
N ARG A 97 13.26 5.86 -8.30
CA ARG A 97 13.42 5.84 -9.78
C ARG A 97 14.52 4.97 -10.38
N ASP A 98 15.08 4.01 -9.67
CA ASP A 98 16.23 3.24 -10.14
C ASP A 98 15.98 1.74 -9.97
N TYR A 99 16.45 0.95 -10.92
CA TYR A 99 16.34 -0.52 -10.89
C TYR A 99 17.13 -1.17 -9.74
N ARG A 100 18.11 -0.51 -9.16
CA ARG A 100 18.81 -0.99 -7.94
C ARG A 100 17.91 -1.18 -6.74
N PHE A 101 16.73 -0.55 -6.75
CA PHE A 101 15.71 -0.68 -5.71
C PHE A 101 14.80 -1.88 -5.91
N TYR A 102 14.98 -2.62 -7.02
CA TYR A 102 14.36 -3.92 -7.25
C TYR A 102 15.36 -5.05 -7.02
N ALA A 103 14.87 -6.20 -6.54
CA ALA A 103 15.66 -7.41 -6.41
C ALA A 103 16.11 -7.96 -7.78
N GLU A 104 16.93 -9.01 -7.78
CA GLU A 104 17.44 -9.63 -9.02
C GLU A 104 16.33 -10.09 -9.98
N ASP A 105 15.14 -10.39 -9.46
CA ASP A 105 13.97 -10.76 -10.25
C ASP A 105 13.32 -9.57 -10.98
N MET A 106 13.78 -8.35 -10.73
CA MET A 106 13.27 -7.10 -11.32
C MET A 106 11.76 -6.86 -11.06
N CYS A 107 11.19 -7.60 -10.14
CA CYS A 107 9.77 -7.62 -9.81
C CYS A 107 9.49 -7.11 -8.40
N HIS A 108 10.20 -7.65 -7.43
CA HIS A 108 10.03 -7.31 -6.02
C HIS A 108 10.99 -6.20 -5.60
N PRO A 109 10.55 -5.22 -4.79
CA PRO A 109 11.45 -4.27 -4.16
C PRO A 109 12.49 -4.98 -3.29
N THR A 110 13.69 -4.42 -3.18
CA THR A 110 14.73 -4.90 -2.24
C THR A 110 14.32 -4.65 -0.79
N GLN A 111 15.02 -5.31 0.15
CA GLN A 111 14.82 -5.02 1.58
C GLN A 111 15.12 -3.54 1.89
N GLN A 112 16.18 -2.97 1.31
CA GLN A 112 16.49 -1.55 1.45
C GLN A 112 15.32 -0.65 1.03
N THR A 113 14.66 -0.98 -0.08
CA THR A 113 13.48 -0.24 -0.56
C THR A 113 12.30 -0.39 0.40
N ALA A 114 12.07 -1.60 0.91
CA ALA A 114 11.01 -1.85 1.88
C ALA A 114 11.24 -1.08 3.19
N ASP A 115 12.49 -1.05 3.68
CA ASP A 115 12.87 -0.30 4.88
C ASP A 115 12.64 1.20 4.67
N TYR A 116 13.04 1.74 3.51
CA TYR A 116 12.82 3.15 3.17
C TYR A 116 11.32 3.51 3.14
N ILE A 117 10.50 2.69 2.46
CA ILE A 117 9.05 2.90 2.43
C ILE A 117 8.46 2.84 3.85
N CYS A 118 8.94 1.90 4.67
CA CYS A 118 8.50 1.77 6.06
C CYS A 118 8.85 3.02 6.88
N GLU A 119 10.06 3.56 6.77
CA GLU A 119 10.45 4.82 7.41
C GLU A 119 9.53 5.98 6.98
N ARG A 120 9.32 6.14 5.67
CA ARG A 120 8.41 7.19 5.13
C ARG A 120 6.97 7.01 5.63
N PHE A 121 6.50 5.77 5.72
CA PHE A 121 5.17 5.46 6.25
C PHE A 121 5.05 5.83 7.73
N LEU A 122 6.04 5.48 8.54
CA LEU A 122 6.04 5.78 9.96
C LEU A 122 6.13 7.30 10.23
N ASP A 123 6.94 8.01 9.46
CA ASP A 123 7.03 9.47 9.53
C ASP A 123 5.70 10.15 9.16
N TRP A 124 4.96 9.57 8.21
CA TRP A 124 3.66 10.09 7.77
C TRP A 124 2.52 9.71 8.73
N ALA A 125 2.51 8.48 9.24
CA ALA A 125 1.39 7.93 10.00
C ALA A 125 1.45 8.22 11.50
N LEU A 126 2.65 8.40 12.07
CA LEU A 126 2.82 8.59 13.51
C LEU A 126 2.91 10.06 13.88
N PRO A 127 2.26 10.48 14.98
CA PRO A 127 2.49 11.77 15.59
C PRO A 127 3.97 11.96 15.98
N THR A 128 4.46 13.20 15.91
CA THR A 128 5.88 13.51 16.16
C THR A 128 6.36 13.09 17.54
N ASP A 129 5.51 13.15 18.54
CA ASP A 129 5.79 12.75 19.93
C ASP A 129 5.93 11.23 20.12
N GLU A 130 5.43 10.42 19.18
CA GLU A 130 5.57 8.96 19.17
C GLU A 130 6.90 8.48 18.55
N HIS A 131 7.62 9.34 17.84
CA HIS A 131 8.84 8.94 17.12
C HIS A 131 9.97 8.49 18.05
N ASP A 132 10.11 9.07 19.24
CA ASP A 132 11.14 8.66 20.19
C ASP A 132 10.78 7.31 20.83
N THR A 133 9.53 7.08 21.19
CA THR A 133 9.03 5.78 21.64
C THR A 133 9.27 4.69 20.59
N LEU A 134 9.01 4.99 19.31
CA LEU A 134 9.30 4.08 18.21
C LEU A 134 10.79 3.71 18.13
N LYS A 135 11.70 4.70 18.23
CA LYS A 135 13.15 4.46 18.20
C LYS A 135 13.61 3.57 19.36
N GLU A 136 13.05 3.80 20.54
CA GLU A 136 13.34 2.97 21.72
C GLU A 136 12.87 1.53 21.53
N ASN A 137 11.66 1.33 21.02
CA ASN A 137 11.10 0.02 20.74
C ASN A 137 11.92 -0.73 19.66
N ILE A 138 12.35 -0.07 18.60
CA ILE A 138 13.22 -0.65 17.57
C ILE A 138 14.57 -1.08 18.17
N ARG A 139 15.17 -0.25 19.04
CA ARG A 139 16.42 -0.59 19.73
C ARG A 139 16.24 -1.82 20.63
N ALA A 140 15.18 -1.83 21.44
CA ALA A 140 14.87 -2.94 22.34
C ALA A 140 14.65 -4.25 21.56
N PHE A 141 13.91 -4.19 20.46
CA PHE A 141 13.71 -5.35 19.58
C PHE A 141 15.02 -5.88 18.99
N ARG A 142 15.88 -5.02 18.46
CA ARG A 142 17.19 -5.40 17.94
C ARG A 142 18.09 -6.04 19.00
N HIS A 143 18.10 -5.51 20.22
CA HIS A 143 18.83 -6.13 21.34
C HIS A 143 18.27 -7.50 21.70
N GLY A 144 16.97 -7.67 21.76
CA GLY A 144 16.32 -8.96 22.02
C GLY A 144 16.66 -10.02 20.98
N CYS A 145 16.75 -9.66 19.71
CA CYS A 145 17.14 -10.57 18.63
C CYS A 145 18.62 -11.02 18.68
N HIS A 146 19.51 -10.24 19.32
CA HIS A 146 20.92 -10.62 19.50
C HIS A 146 21.15 -11.63 20.66
N ILE A 147 20.21 -11.70 21.60
CA ILE A 147 20.32 -12.61 22.77
C ILE A 147 19.76 -14.01 22.44
N ALA A 148 18.97 -14.14 21.40
CA ALA A 148 18.29 -15.39 21.00
C ALA A 148 19.07 -16.28 20.01
N LYS A 149 20.41 -16.13 19.92
CA LYS A 149 21.29 -16.98 19.11
C LYS A 149 22.16 -17.88 19.97
#